data_f56d50c242af30535c1beac6fb1f20fb
#
_entry.id   f56d50c242af30535c1beac6fb1f20fb
#
_cell.length_a   1.000
_cell.length_b   1.000
_cell.length_c   1.000
_cell.angle_alpha   90.00
_cell.angle_beta   90.00
_cell.angle_gamma   90.00
#
_symmetry.space_group_name_H-M   'P 1'
#
loop_
_entity.id
_entity.type
_entity.pdbx_description
1 polymer ?
#
loop_
_entity_poly.entity_id
_entity_poly.type
_entity_poly.pdbx_seq_one_letter_code
_entity_poly.pdbx_strand_id
1 'polypeptide(L)'
;VVPAKVDSSIAPQEFETTYLGQFRQRGQNPGAALPFEAFIMDKLLAKVAQEIEIAVWRGVVPGSPSGTDALALLFDGFMELIRDLVTGGHAVVAVSGGAYTANNIISNFEAMFDELSPALQDMPVVACCSMANLKLYKQAYRELYGKYVVNEPNAINRLKLDFGDVTLIGLPGIGTSDRVVMTPAENLVIGFDSFDDTTTFNFEQDKRCIDMWMDFKMGVQIAITDDDILVVNDLV
;
A
#
# COMPACT_ATOMS: atom_id res chain seq x y z
N VAL A 1 -10.52 6.30 -13.33
CA VAL A 1 -10.60 4.83 -13.27
C VAL A 1 -10.16 4.28 -14.61
N VAL A 2 -9.17 3.40 -14.63
CA VAL A 2 -8.55 2.83 -15.82
C VAL A 2 -8.87 1.34 -15.88
N PRO A 3 -9.19 0.76 -17.06
CA PRO A 3 -9.38 -0.68 -17.20
C PRO A 3 -8.05 -1.41 -16.98
N ALA A 4 -8.09 -2.45 -16.17
CA ALA A 4 -7.00 -3.33 -15.85
C ALA A 4 -7.39 -4.78 -16.15
N LYS A 5 -6.43 -5.59 -16.56
CA LYS A 5 -6.63 -7.01 -16.76
C LYS A 5 -5.44 -7.80 -16.21
N VAL A 6 -5.76 -8.96 -15.71
CA VAL A 6 -4.76 -9.94 -15.28
C VAL A 6 -4.96 -11.21 -16.07
N ASP A 7 -3.99 -11.56 -16.89
CA ASP A 7 -3.96 -12.80 -17.65
C ASP A 7 -2.86 -13.69 -17.08
N SER A 8 -3.17 -14.93 -16.73
CA SER A 8 -2.20 -15.90 -16.21
C SER A 8 -2.45 -17.28 -16.79
N SER A 9 -1.40 -17.90 -17.30
CA SER A 9 -1.42 -19.30 -17.76
C SER A 9 -0.55 -20.13 -16.84
N ILE A 10 -1.12 -21.13 -16.22
CA ILE A 10 -0.47 -21.94 -15.19
C ILE A 10 -0.42 -23.40 -15.63
N ALA A 11 0.79 -23.97 -15.61
CA ALA A 11 0.97 -25.40 -15.76
C ALA A 11 0.80 -26.11 -14.39
N PRO A 12 -0.23 -26.97 -14.19
CA PRO A 12 -0.49 -27.61 -12.90
C PRO A 12 0.72 -28.36 -12.31
N GLN A 13 1.59 -28.87 -13.15
CA GLN A 13 2.79 -29.62 -12.75
C GLN A 13 3.77 -28.77 -11.92
N GLU A 14 3.82 -27.46 -12.14
CA GLU A 14 4.73 -26.55 -11.40
C GLU A 14 4.31 -26.38 -9.94
N PHE A 15 3.02 -26.51 -9.65
CA PHE A 15 2.46 -26.32 -8.31
C PHE A 15 2.22 -27.61 -7.55
N GLU A 16 2.34 -28.77 -8.20
CA GLU A 16 2.03 -30.06 -7.62
C GLU A 16 2.88 -30.35 -6.36
N THR A 17 4.16 -30.03 -6.40
CA THR A 17 5.07 -30.21 -5.26
C THR A 17 4.72 -29.30 -4.09
N THR A 18 4.32 -28.06 -4.35
CA THR A 18 3.94 -27.09 -3.32
C THR A 18 2.59 -27.45 -2.69
N TYR A 19 1.65 -27.87 -3.50
CA TYR A 19 0.35 -28.35 -3.07
C TYR A 19 0.47 -29.61 -2.20
N LEU A 20 1.19 -30.61 -2.65
CA LEU A 20 1.46 -31.84 -1.90
C LEU A 20 2.26 -31.57 -0.62
N GLY A 21 3.17 -30.60 -0.64
CA GLY A 21 3.93 -30.18 0.55
C GLY A 21 3.05 -29.61 1.66
N GLN A 22 2.01 -28.88 1.32
CA GLN A 22 1.04 -28.37 2.31
C GLN A 22 0.21 -29.48 2.97
N PHE A 23 -0.12 -30.54 2.23
CA PHE A 23 -0.79 -31.71 2.80
C PHE A 23 0.06 -32.41 3.84
N ARG A 24 1.34 -32.61 3.57
CA ARG A 24 2.26 -33.26 4.50
C ARG A 24 2.47 -32.50 5.81
N GLN A 25 2.44 -31.17 5.74
CA GLN A 25 2.61 -30.32 6.94
C GLN A 25 1.40 -30.31 7.88
N ARG A 26 0.19 -30.57 7.37
CA ARG A 26 -1.04 -30.45 8.15
C ARG A 26 -1.50 -31.75 8.83
N GLY A 27 -0.90 -32.90 8.54
CA GLY A 27 -1.31 -34.17 9.13
C GLY A 27 -2.79 -34.51 8.95
N GLN A 28 -3.43 -33.96 7.92
CA GLN A 28 -4.86 -34.06 7.68
C GLN A 28 -5.19 -35.22 6.71
N ASN A 29 -6.36 -35.82 6.94
CA ASN A 29 -6.96 -36.78 6.04
C ASN A 29 -7.08 -36.22 4.61
N PRO A 30 -6.76 -36.99 3.58
CA PRO A 30 -6.86 -36.56 2.17
C PRO A 30 -8.25 -36.11 1.72
N GLY A 31 -9.30 -36.43 2.49
CA GLY A 31 -10.68 -36.03 2.18
C GLY A 31 -11.11 -34.62 2.62
N ALA A 32 -10.25 -33.88 3.34
CA ALA A 32 -10.54 -32.51 3.81
C ALA A 32 -9.74 -31.46 3.05
N ALA A 33 -9.13 -31.82 1.92
CA ALA A 33 -8.29 -30.96 1.11
C ALA A 33 -9.13 -29.98 0.29
N LEU A 34 -8.71 -28.72 0.29
CA LEU A 34 -9.16 -27.76 -0.70
C LEU A 34 -8.88 -28.32 -2.10
N PRO A 35 -9.82 -28.25 -3.04
CA PRO A 35 -9.55 -28.58 -4.43
C PRO A 35 -8.30 -27.85 -4.93
N PHE A 36 -7.53 -28.48 -5.79
CA PHE A 36 -6.29 -27.90 -6.34
C PHE A 36 -6.55 -26.53 -6.99
N GLU A 37 -7.69 -26.38 -7.63
CA GLU A 37 -8.15 -25.14 -8.24
C GLU A 37 -8.32 -24.03 -7.21
N ALA A 38 -8.94 -24.29 -6.06
CA ALA A 38 -9.11 -23.32 -4.98
C ALA A 38 -7.76 -22.90 -4.38
N PHE A 39 -6.79 -23.82 -4.30
CA PHE A 39 -5.44 -23.50 -3.83
C PHE A 39 -4.71 -22.54 -4.79
N ILE A 40 -4.79 -22.81 -6.10
CA ILE A 40 -4.19 -21.92 -7.11
C ILE A 40 -4.84 -20.54 -7.05
N MET A 41 -6.19 -20.51 -6.95
CA MET A 41 -6.96 -19.30 -6.87
C MET A 41 -6.55 -18.42 -5.68
N ASP A 42 -6.44 -19.01 -4.49
CA ASP A 42 -5.97 -18.29 -3.31
C ASP A 42 -4.58 -17.67 -3.50
N LYS A 43 -3.66 -18.41 -4.14
CA LYS A 43 -2.31 -17.90 -4.42
C LYS A 43 -2.31 -16.77 -5.42
N LEU A 44 -3.10 -16.90 -6.49
CA LEU A 44 -3.24 -15.86 -7.50
C LEU A 44 -3.85 -14.60 -6.91
N LEU A 45 -4.98 -14.71 -6.20
CA LEU A 45 -5.64 -13.57 -5.58
C LEU A 45 -4.74 -12.86 -4.57
N ALA A 46 -3.98 -13.61 -3.78
CA ALA A 46 -3.00 -13.02 -2.86
C ALA A 46 -1.91 -12.23 -3.61
N LYS A 47 -1.43 -12.75 -4.75
CA LYS A 47 -0.45 -12.07 -5.59
C LYS A 47 -1.03 -10.81 -6.23
N VAL A 48 -2.23 -10.91 -6.79
CA VAL A 48 -2.96 -9.77 -7.39
C VAL A 48 -3.20 -8.67 -6.35
N ALA A 49 -3.66 -9.03 -5.15
CA ALA A 49 -3.86 -8.06 -4.07
C ALA A 49 -2.57 -7.33 -3.69
N GLN A 50 -1.44 -8.05 -3.63
CA GLN A 50 -0.14 -7.46 -3.36
C GLN A 50 0.31 -6.50 -4.48
N GLU A 51 0.09 -6.87 -5.73
CA GLU A 51 0.45 -6.03 -6.87
C GLU A 51 -0.47 -4.80 -7.00
N ILE A 52 -1.76 -4.95 -6.67
CA ILE A 52 -2.69 -3.82 -6.57
C ILE A 52 -2.22 -2.83 -5.50
N GLU A 53 -1.81 -3.29 -4.32
CA GLU A 53 -1.28 -2.40 -3.27
C GLU A 53 -0.05 -1.62 -3.76
N ILE A 54 0.84 -2.28 -4.50
CA ILE A 54 2.00 -1.62 -5.11
C ILE A 54 1.56 -0.59 -6.14
N ALA A 55 0.61 -0.92 -7.02
CA ALA A 55 0.09 -0.02 -8.04
C ALA A 55 -0.59 1.22 -7.43
N VAL A 56 -1.40 1.03 -6.38
CA VAL A 56 -2.07 2.12 -5.65
C VAL A 56 -1.08 3.15 -5.11
N TRP A 57 0.07 2.70 -4.62
CA TRP A 57 1.06 3.60 -4.02
C TRP A 57 2.13 4.07 -4.99
N ARG A 58 2.67 3.19 -5.83
CA ARG A 58 3.82 3.46 -6.70
C ARG A 58 3.52 3.31 -8.19
N GLY A 59 2.24 3.20 -8.56
CA GLY A 59 1.87 3.13 -9.96
C GLY A 59 2.35 4.34 -10.75
N VAL A 60 2.78 4.10 -12.00
CA VAL A 60 3.23 5.15 -12.94
C VAL A 60 2.77 4.77 -14.34
N VAL A 61 2.05 5.67 -15.01
CA VAL A 61 1.59 5.44 -16.40
C VAL A 61 2.78 5.31 -17.36
N PRO A 62 2.74 4.39 -18.35
CA PRO A 62 3.78 4.29 -19.36
C PRO A 62 4.05 5.62 -20.08
N GLY A 63 5.28 6.10 -19.97
CA GLY A 63 5.69 7.43 -20.46
C GLY A 63 6.28 8.33 -19.39
N SER A 64 6.05 8.05 -18.13
CA SER A 64 6.78 8.59 -16.99
C SER A 64 8.09 7.81 -16.73
N PRO A 65 9.15 8.45 -16.27
CA PRO A 65 10.50 7.88 -16.33
C PRO A 65 10.86 6.79 -15.34
N SER A 66 9.94 6.23 -14.54
CA SER A 66 10.37 5.38 -13.39
C SER A 66 9.60 4.08 -13.11
N GLY A 67 8.75 3.55 -13.96
CA GLY A 67 8.01 2.30 -13.68
C GLY A 67 8.63 1.05 -14.34
N THR A 68 8.89 0.00 -13.57
CA THR A 68 9.43 -1.29 -14.06
C THR A 68 8.48 -2.48 -13.90
N ASP A 69 7.41 -2.37 -13.14
CA ASP A 69 6.49 -3.48 -12.83
C ASP A 69 5.19 -3.39 -13.64
N ALA A 70 4.70 -4.52 -14.15
CA ALA A 70 3.61 -4.55 -15.13
C ALA A 70 2.28 -3.97 -14.63
N LEU A 71 1.89 -4.22 -13.37
CA LEU A 71 0.67 -3.64 -12.78
C LEU A 71 0.89 -2.20 -12.31
N ALA A 72 2.10 -1.84 -11.94
CA ALA A 72 2.47 -0.47 -11.60
C ALA A 72 2.42 0.48 -12.80
N LEU A 73 2.20 -0.01 -14.02
CA LEU A 73 2.09 0.78 -15.24
C LEU A 73 0.65 1.12 -15.65
N LEU A 74 -0.35 0.77 -14.85
CA LEU A 74 -1.75 0.95 -15.20
C LEU A 74 -2.27 2.36 -14.97
N PHE A 75 -1.93 2.95 -13.84
CA PHE A 75 -2.35 4.31 -13.44
C PHE A 75 -1.32 4.92 -12.50
N ASP A 76 -1.35 6.24 -12.38
CA ASP A 76 -0.49 6.96 -11.44
C ASP A 76 -0.98 6.72 -10.01
N GLY A 77 -0.10 6.16 -9.19
CA GLY A 77 -0.35 5.92 -7.77
C GLY A 77 -0.26 7.19 -6.93
N PHE A 78 -0.60 7.11 -5.66
CA PHE A 78 -0.57 8.28 -4.77
C PHE A 78 0.79 8.97 -4.72
N MET A 79 1.90 8.23 -4.74
CA MET A 79 3.25 8.82 -4.70
C MET A 79 3.57 9.63 -5.95
N GLU A 80 3.09 9.19 -7.11
CA GLU A 80 3.26 9.90 -8.36
C GLU A 80 2.41 11.16 -8.41
N LEU A 81 1.13 11.05 -8.02
CA LEU A 81 0.23 12.22 -7.93
C LEU A 81 0.80 13.28 -6.98
N ILE A 82 1.35 12.88 -5.83
CA ILE A 82 2.00 13.80 -4.88
C ILE A 82 3.26 14.42 -5.48
N ARG A 83 4.07 13.64 -6.20
CA ARG A 83 5.26 14.15 -6.88
C ARG A 83 4.88 15.24 -7.88
N ASP A 84 3.84 15.02 -8.65
CA ASP A 84 3.37 15.98 -9.64
C ASP A 84 2.82 17.25 -8.99
N LEU A 85 2.11 17.13 -7.85
CA LEU A 85 1.65 18.27 -7.08
C LEU A 85 2.82 19.11 -6.55
N VAL A 86 3.81 18.48 -5.94
CA VAL A 86 5.01 19.15 -5.40
C VAL A 86 5.81 19.81 -6.53
N THR A 87 6.02 19.11 -7.65
CA THR A 87 6.81 19.62 -8.79
C THR A 87 6.06 20.70 -9.56
N GLY A 88 4.73 20.59 -9.65
CA GLY A 88 3.87 21.57 -10.33
C GLY A 88 3.68 22.88 -9.56
N GLY A 89 4.25 22.99 -8.35
CA GLY A 89 4.12 24.17 -7.50
C GLY A 89 2.69 24.37 -6.98
N HIS A 90 1.90 23.29 -6.95
CA HIS A 90 0.62 23.29 -6.27
C HIS A 90 0.84 23.34 -4.76
N ALA A 91 -0.14 23.87 -4.09
CA ALA A 91 -0.18 24.09 -2.67
C ALA A 91 -0.18 22.75 -1.90
N VAL A 92 0.98 22.18 -1.75
CA VAL A 92 1.26 21.03 -0.88
C VAL A 92 2.42 21.44 0.00
N VAL A 93 2.24 21.44 1.30
CA VAL A 93 3.33 21.77 2.22
C VAL A 93 4.32 20.61 2.22
N ALA A 94 5.51 20.88 1.66
CA ALA A 94 6.63 19.96 1.70
C ALA A 94 7.57 20.33 2.85
N VAL A 95 7.47 19.59 3.95
CA VAL A 95 8.32 19.84 5.13
C VAL A 95 9.72 19.32 4.87
N SER A 96 10.69 20.22 4.90
CA SER A 96 12.10 19.87 4.72
C SER A 96 12.66 19.26 6.00
N GLY A 97 13.01 17.98 5.95
CA GLY A 97 13.54 17.25 7.11
C GLY A 97 14.79 16.43 6.81
N GLY A 98 15.20 16.33 5.56
CA GLY A 98 16.28 15.46 5.11
C GLY A 98 15.98 13.95 5.32
N ALA A 99 16.93 13.09 5.00
CA ALA A 99 16.79 11.64 5.18
C ALA A 99 16.48 11.27 6.65
N TYR A 100 15.56 10.34 6.85
CA TYR A 100 15.14 9.91 8.18
C TYR A 100 16.25 9.13 8.89
N THR A 101 16.52 9.53 10.12
CA THR A 101 17.44 8.88 11.05
C THR A 101 16.74 8.70 12.40
N ALA A 102 17.30 7.87 13.28
CA ALA A 102 16.77 7.70 14.63
C ALA A 102 16.69 9.02 15.43
N ASN A 103 17.53 10.00 15.09
CA ASN A 103 17.61 11.27 15.81
C ASN A 103 16.60 12.32 15.34
N ASN A 104 16.16 12.28 14.08
CA ASN A 104 15.32 13.33 13.49
C ASN A 104 13.90 12.88 13.12
N ILE A 105 13.64 11.57 13.09
CA ILE A 105 12.36 11.07 12.60
C ILE A 105 11.16 11.56 13.42
N ILE A 106 11.28 11.63 14.74
CA ILE A 106 10.20 12.09 15.61
C ILE A 106 9.95 13.58 15.39
N SER A 107 10.98 14.41 15.43
CA SER A 107 10.87 15.86 15.22
C SER A 107 10.35 16.21 13.81
N ASN A 108 10.68 15.41 12.80
CA ASN A 108 10.16 15.60 11.45
C ASN A 108 8.66 15.28 11.36
N PHE A 109 8.18 14.24 12.06
CA PHE A 109 6.75 13.95 12.11
C PHE A 109 5.98 15.00 12.90
N GLU A 110 6.55 15.51 14.00
CA GLU A 110 5.98 16.66 14.74
C GLU A 110 5.90 17.90 13.86
N ALA A 111 6.96 18.24 13.13
CA ALA A 111 6.97 19.37 12.22
C ALA A 111 5.92 19.24 11.09
N MET A 112 5.73 18.01 10.55
CA MET A 112 4.66 17.77 9.58
C MET A 112 3.26 17.94 10.18
N PHE A 113 3.08 17.58 11.45
CA PHE A 113 1.81 17.77 12.14
C PHE A 113 1.52 19.25 12.43
N ASP A 114 2.54 20.02 12.78
CA ASP A 114 2.42 21.47 13.06
C ASP A 114 2.02 22.26 11.80
N GLU A 115 2.35 21.78 10.61
CA GLU A 115 1.95 22.39 9.34
C GLU A 115 0.49 22.06 8.94
N LEU A 116 -0.15 21.09 9.58
CA LEU A 116 -1.57 20.85 9.34
C LEU A 116 -2.43 21.99 9.90
N SER A 117 -3.50 22.30 9.18
CA SER A 117 -4.51 23.27 9.66
C SER A 117 -4.97 22.96 11.08
N PRO A 118 -5.12 23.97 11.96
CA PRO A 118 -5.60 23.76 13.32
C PRO A 118 -6.93 23.03 13.43
N ALA A 119 -7.78 23.15 12.41
CA ALA A 119 -9.05 22.44 12.35
C ALA A 119 -8.85 20.91 12.13
N LEU A 120 -7.77 20.50 11.47
CA LEU A 120 -7.44 19.10 11.22
C LEU A 120 -6.63 18.49 12.36
N GLN A 121 -5.92 19.28 13.14
CA GLN A 121 -5.15 18.80 14.29
C GLN A 121 -6.04 18.17 15.38
N ASP A 122 -7.33 18.52 15.41
CA ASP A 122 -8.34 17.95 16.31
C ASP A 122 -9.13 16.79 15.67
N MET A 123 -8.79 16.41 14.42
CA MET A 123 -9.44 15.33 13.69
C MET A 123 -8.52 14.12 13.54
N PRO A 124 -9.08 12.92 13.30
CA PRO A 124 -8.27 11.75 13.02
C PRO A 124 -7.52 11.89 11.69
N VAL A 125 -6.21 11.90 11.75
CA VAL A 125 -5.30 12.01 10.61
C VAL A 125 -4.49 10.73 10.46
N VAL A 126 -4.18 10.34 9.24
CA VAL A 126 -3.29 9.22 8.94
C VAL A 126 -1.96 9.72 8.39
N ALA A 127 -0.89 9.14 8.88
CA ALA A 127 0.46 9.34 8.35
C ALA A 127 0.89 8.06 7.66
N CYS A 128 0.92 8.06 6.33
CA CYS A 128 1.31 6.92 5.52
C CYS A 128 2.82 6.94 5.25
N CYS A 129 3.52 5.89 5.59
CA CYS A 129 4.97 5.78 5.41
C CYS A 129 5.39 4.35 5.00
N SER A 130 6.67 4.17 4.67
CA SER A 130 7.24 2.84 4.45
C SER A 130 7.33 2.02 5.74
N MET A 131 7.33 0.70 5.62
CA MET A 131 7.55 -0.20 6.76
C MET A 131 8.90 0.04 7.45
N ALA A 132 9.91 0.50 6.70
CA ALA A 132 11.23 0.84 7.23
C ALA A 132 11.14 2.07 8.15
N ASN A 133 10.44 3.12 7.72
CA ASN A 133 10.26 4.34 8.50
C ASN A 133 9.40 4.11 9.75
N LEU A 134 8.34 3.29 9.65
CA LEU A 134 7.58 2.87 10.83
C LEU A 134 8.47 2.14 11.86
N LYS A 135 9.32 1.23 11.39
CA LYS A 135 10.26 0.52 12.27
C LYS A 135 11.26 1.49 12.90
N LEU A 136 11.80 2.41 12.10
CA LEU A 136 12.75 3.42 12.56
C LEU A 136 12.12 4.34 13.63
N TYR A 137 10.87 4.80 13.40
CA TYR A 137 10.13 5.58 14.39
C TYR A 137 9.95 4.82 15.70
N LYS A 138 9.52 3.54 15.63
CA LYS A 138 9.36 2.69 16.82
C LYS A 138 10.68 2.48 17.57
N GLN A 139 11.83 2.44 16.87
CA GLN A 139 13.15 2.34 17.48
C GLN A 139 13.54 3.65 18.16
N ALA A 140 13.43 4.78 17.46
CA ALA A 140 13.73 6.09 18.00
C ALA A 140 12.89 6.43 19.24
N TYR A 141 11.61 6.14 19.19
CA TYR A 141 10.71 6.34 20.33
C TYR A 141 11.13 5.52 21.56
N ARG A 142 11.51 4.25 21.37
CA ARG A 142 12.00 3.40 22.46
C ARG A 142 13.31 3.87 23.06
N GLU A 143 14.18 4.47 22.27
CA GLU A 143 15.47 5.02 22.73
C GLU A 143 15.26 6.27 23.56
N LEU A 144 14.34 7.14 23.18
CA LEU A 144 14.04 8.40 23.86
C LEU A 144 13.20 8.22 25.13
N TYR A 145 12.13 7.43 25.05
CA TYR A 145 11.10 7.35 26.09
C TYR A 145 11.08 6.00 26.83
N GLY A 146 11.95 5.07 26.48
CA GLY A 146 12.02 3.75 27.11
C GLY A 146 11.04 2.72 26.52
N LYS A 147 10.85 1.59 27.23
CA LYS A 147 10.17 0.41 26.69
C LYS A 147 8.65 0.52 26.48
N TYR A 148 8.02 1.56 26.96
CA TYR A 148 6.56 1.71 26.89
C TYR A 148 6.12 2.47 25.65
N VAL A 149 6.24 1.80 24.50
CA VAL A 149 5.42 2.17 23.34
C VAL A 149 4.07 1.49 23.55
N VAL A 150 3.00 2.27 23.58
CA VAL A 150 1.63 1.72 23.62
C VAL A 150 1.40 0.99 22.30
N ASN A 151 1.73 -0.29 22.30
CA ASN A 151 1.42 -1.15 21.17
C ASN A 151 0.01 -1.69 21.41
N GLU A 152 -0.92 -1.30 20.57
CA GLU A 152 -2.12 -2.12 20.41
C GLU A 152 -1.70 -3.51 19.94
N PRO A 153 -2.04 -4.58 20.64
CA PRO A 153 -1.44 -5.91 20.42
C PRO A 153 -1.71 -6.50 19.04
N ASN A 154 -2.57 -5.90 18.22
CA ASN A 154 -2.97 -6.41 16.90
C ASN A 154 -2.54 -5.54 15.72
N ALA A 155 -1.83 -4.44 15.92
CA ALA A 155 -1.45 -3.53 14.84
C ALA A 155 0.05 -3.56 14.57
N ILE A 156 0.52 -4.57 13.83
CA ILE A 156 1.95 -4.70 13.47
C ILE A 156 2.39 -3.51 12.63
N ASN A 157 1.54 -3.03 11.73
CA ASN A 157 1.81 -1.97 10.75
C ASN A 157 1.22 -0.61 11.12
N ARG A 158 0.67 -0.45 12.32
CA ARG A 158 0.06 0.80 12.80
C ARG A 158 0.66 1.21 14.12
N LEU A 159 0.69 2.52 14.36
CA LEU A 159 1.09 3.11 15.62
C LEU A 159 0.33 4.42 15.80
N LYS A 160 -0.34 4.60 16.93
CA LYS A 160 -0.90 5.90 17.30
C LYS A 160 0.23 6.77 17.85
N LEU A 161 0.38 7.98 17.32
CA LEU A 161 1.35 8.94 17.80
C LEU A 161 0.87 9.57 19.12
N ASP A 162 1.76 10.12 19.89
CA ASP A 162 1.49 10.74 21.20
C ASP A 162 1.05 12.22 21.06
N PHE A 163 1.18 12.78 19.87
CA PHE A 163 0.71 14.12 19.55
C PHE A 163 -0.50 14.04 18.61
N GLY A 164 -1.60 14.70 18.98
CA GLY A 164 -2.83 14.70 18.21
C GLY A 164 -3.50 13.33 18.05
N ASP A 165 -4.48 13.23 17.18
CA ASP A 165 -5.12 11.96 16.81
C ASP A 165 -4.53 11.39 15.49
N VAL A 166 -3.20 11.26 15.46
CA VAL A 166 -2.47 10.79 14.27
C VAL A 166 -2.18 9.31 14.38
N THR A 167 -2.57 8.57 13.34
CA THR A 167 -2.23 7.15 13.20
C THR A 167 -1.16 6.97 12.13
N LEU A 168 0.04 6.59 12.53
CA LEU A 168 1.12 6.22 11.62
C LEU A 168 0.88 4.81 11.06
N ILE A 169 0.84 4.69 9.74
CA ILE A 169 0.58 3.44 9.03
C ILE A 169 1.78 3.11 8.13
N GLY A 170 2.41 1.97 8.42
CA GLY A 170 3.45 1.41 7.55
C GLY A 170 2.82 0.58 6.44
N LEU A 171 3.08 0.93 5.19
CA LEU A 171 2.49 0.34 4.00
C LEU A 171 3.56 -0.34 3.15
N PRO A 172 3.43 -1.66 2.91
CA PRO A 172 4.35 -2.38 2.03
C PRO A 172 4.37 -1.83 0.60
N GLY A 173 3.22 -1.34 0.11
CA GLY A 173 3.08 -0.75 -1.22
C GLY A 173 3.97 0.47 -1.48
N ILE A 174 4.32 1.24 -0.43
CA ILE A 174 5.26 2.38 -0.53
C ILE A 174 6.71 1.90 -0.81
N GLY A 175 7.05 0.66 -0.43
CA GLY A 175 8.37 0.08 -0.68
C GLY A 175 9.45 0.69 0.19
N THR A 176 10.53 1.17 -0.45
CA THR A 176 11.71 1.75 0.22
C THR A 176 11.73 3.28 0.18
N SER A 177 10.66 3.92 -0.29
CA SER A 177 10.58 5.38 -0.34
C SER A 177 10.57 5.97 1.07
N ASP A 178 11.32 7.04 1.26
CA ASP A 178 11.32 7.83 2.50
C ASP A 178 10.19 8.86 2.54
N ARG A 179 9.37 8.92 1.50
CA ARG A 179 8.23 9.84 1.47
C ARG A 179 7.18 9.45 2.51
N VAL A 180 6.72 10.46 3.24
CA VAL A 180 5.63 10.37 4.20
C VAL A 180 4.52 11.30 3.77
N VAL A 181 3.30 10.82 3.89
CA VAL A 181 2.09 11.56 3.53
C VAL A 181 1.20 11.65 4.77
N MET A 182 0.89 12.85 5.21
CA MET A 182 0.02 13.11 6.34
C MET A 182 -1.23 13.84 5.88
N THR A 183 -2.39 13.21 6.05
CA THR A 183 -3.68 13.72 5.57
C THR A 183 -4.84 12.97 6.27
N PRO A 184 -6.06 13.51 6.33
CA PRO A 184 -7.23 12.73 6.72
C PRO A 184 -7.42 11.51 5.79
N ALA A 185 -7.82 10.36 6.35
CA ALA A 185 -7.97 9.12 5.58
C ALA A 185 -8.94 9.26 4.39
N GLU A 186 -9.96 10.09 4.54
CA GLU A 186 -10.99 10.35 3.51
C GLU A 186 -10.45 11.11 2.29
N ASN A 187 -9.28 11.75 2.43
CA ASN A 187 -8.64 12.48 1.34
C ASN A 187 -7.97 11.55 0.32
N LEU A 188 -7.64 10.32 0.72
CA LEU A 188 -7.07 9.30 -0.15
C LEU A 188 -8.19 8.43 -0.72
N VAL A 189 -8.61 8.71 -1.95
CA VAL A 189 -9.74 8.05 -2.60
C VAL A 189 -9.24 6.97 -3.56
N ILE A 190 -9.77 5.76 -3.40
CA ILE A 190 -9.58 4.66 -4.33
C ILE A 190 -10.90 4.41 -5.03
N GLY A 191 -10.92 4.57 -6.35
CA GLY A 191 -12.09 4.33 -7.18
C GLY A 191 -12.06 2.92 -7.78
N PHE A 192 -13.16 2.21 -7.62
CA PHE A 192 -13.42 0.95 -8.32
C PHE A 192 -14.67 1.12 -9.19
N ASP A 193 -14.75 0.40 -10.31
CA ASP A 193 -16.01 0.28 -11.03
C ASP A 193 -16.99 -0.58 -10.23
N SER A 194 -18.28 -0.42 -10.48
CA SER A 194 -19.37 -1.03 -9.69
C SER A 194 -19.10 -2.49 -9.33
N PHE A 195 -19.31 -2.86 -8.07
CA PHE A 195 -19.02 -4.19 -7.52
C PHE A 195 -19.75 -5.35 -8.22
N ASP A 196 -20.84 -5.09 -8.92
CA ASP A 196 -21.66 -6.12 -9.59
C ASP A 196 -21.17 -6.49 -11.00
N ASP A 197 -20.38 -5.62 -11.66
CA ASP A 197 -19.91 -5.85 -13.05
C ASP A 197 -18.40 -6.09 -13.15
N THR A 198 -17.67 -6.06 -12.04
CA THR A 198 -16.25 -5.70 -12.03
C THR A 198 -15.28 -6.85 -12.04
N THR A 199 -15.70 -8.04 -11.69
CA THR A 199 -14.76 -9.15 -11.62
C THR A 199 -15.29 -10.35 -12.38
N THR A 200 -15.15 -10.29 -13.69
CA THR A 200 -15.35 -11.51 -14.48
C THR A 200 -14.09 -12.36 -14.30
N PHE A 201 -14.14 -13.27 -13.36
CA PHE A 201 -13.10 -14.27 -13.20
C PHE A 201 -13.44 -15.47 -14.06
N ASN A 202 -12.63 -15.74 -15.06
CA ASN A 202 -12.84 -16.83 -16.00
C ASN A 202 -11.69 -17.82 -15.92
N PHE A 203 -12.05 -19.10 -15.99
CA PHE A 203 -11.12 -20.21 -16.10
C PHE A 203 -11.38 -20.96 -17.38
N GLU A 204 -10.32 -21.24 -18.10
CA GLU A 204 -10.36 -22.13 -19.25
C GLU A 204 -9.23 -23.15 -19.15
N GLN A 205 -9.54 -24.41 -19.38
CA GLN A 205 -8.53 -25.45 -19.45
C GLN A 205 -8.15 -25.66 -20.92
N ASP A 206 -6.94 -25.18 -21.30
CA ASP A 206 -6.36 -25.51 -22.61
C ASP A 206 -5.25 -26.54 -22.45
N LYS A 207 -5.50 -27.74 -22.98
CA LYS A 207 -4.57 -28.90 -23.03
C LYS A 207 -4.02 -29.27 -21.65
N ARG A 208 -2.86 -28.70 -21.26
CA ARG A 208 -2.15 -28.98 -20.00
C ARG A 208 -1.96 -27.73 -19.14
N CYS A 209 -2.57 -26.62 -19.55
CA CYS A 209 -2.51 -25.36 -18.83
C CYS A 209 -3.91 -24.97 -18.37
N ILE A 210 -3.97 -24.20 -17.30
CA ILE A 210 -5.18 -23.53 -16.83
C ILE A 210 -4.95 -22.07 -17.11
N ASP A 211 -5.75 -21.52 -18.02
CA ASP A 211 -5.74 -20.10 -18.34
C ASP A 211 -6.78 -19.40 -17.46
N MET A 212 -6.35 -18.32 -16.84
CA MET A 212 -7.16 -17.51 -15.96
C MET A 212 -7.05 -16.07 -16.39
N TRP A 213 -8.19 -15.40 -16.49
CA TRP A 213 -8.22 -13.97 -16.74
C TRP A 213 -9.24 -13.27 -15.86
N MET A 214 -8.88 -12.06 -15.47
CA MET A 214 -9.69 -11.18 -14.65
C MET A 214 -9.62 -9.77 -15.20
N ASP A 215 -10.78 -9.18 -15.45
CA ASP A 215 -10.94 -7.80 -15.86
C ASP A 215 -11.51 -6.98 -14.71
N PHE A 216 -10.93 -5.81 -14.46
CA PHE A 216 -11.42 -4.86 -13.46
C PHE A 216 -11.04 -3.44 -13.85
N LYS A 217 -11.66 -2.46 -13.19
CA LYS A 217 -11.28 -1.05 -13.37
C LYS A 217 -11.01 -0.44 -12.02
N MET A 218 -9.88 0.24 -11.91
CA MET A 218 -9.53 0.95 -10.69
C MET A 218 -8.72 2.22 -10.99
N GLY A 219 -8.60 3.06 -9.98
CA GLY A 219 -7.77 4.25 -10.03
C GLY A 219 -7.72 4.89 -8.66
N VAL A 220 -6.79 5.80 -8.47
CA VAL A 220 -6.63 6.56 -7.22
C VAL A 220 -6.69 8.05 -7.49
N GLN A 221 -7.12 8.80 -6.49
CA GLN A 221 -7.22 10.25 -6.55
C GLN A 221 -7.06 10.85 -5.16
N ILE A 222 -6.43 12.02 -5.08
CA ILE A 222 -6.44 12.86 -3.90
C ILE A 222 -7.62 13.81 -4.04
N ALA A 223 -8.52 13.81 -3.04
CA ALA A 223 -9.76 14.58 -3.12
C ALA A 223 -9.51 16.09 -3.01
N ILE A 224 -8.66 16.49 -2.07
CA ILE A 224 -8.33 17.88 -1.79
C ILE A 224 -6.82 18.02 -1.73
N THR A 225 -6.30 18.98 -2.47
CA THR A 225 -4.85 19.23 -2.62
C THR A 225 -4.42 20.56 -2.00
N ASP A 226 -5.21 21.09 -1.05
CA ASP A 226 -4.90 22.35 -0.36
C ASP A 226 -3.74 22.15 0.62
N ASP A 227 -2.96 23.22 0.83
CA ASP A 227 -1.79 23.28 1.70
C ASP A 227 -2.07 22.80 3.11
N ASP A 228 -3.25 23.12 3.61
CA ASP A 228 -3.64 22.88 4.99
C ASP A 228 -4.10 21.45 5.26
N ILE A 229 -4.34 20.65 4.22
CA ILE A 229 -4.98 19.32 4.32
C ILE A 229 -4.02 18.19 3.98
N LEU A 230 -3.12 18.42 3.04
CA LEU A 230 -2.14 17.45 2.58
C LEU A 230 -0.73 17.92 2.87
N VAL A 231 -0.09 17.30 3.85
CA VAL A 231 1.30 17.58 4.22
C VAL A 231 2.18 16.41 3.83
N VAL A 232 3.28 16.69 3.17
CA VAL A 232 4.26 15.68 2.76
C VAL A 232 5.67 16.12 3.19
N ASN A 233 6.59 15.17 3.29
CA ASN A 233 8.00 15.52 3.38
C ASN A 233 8.57 15.82 1.99
N ASP A 234 9.68 16.58 1.95
CA ASP A 234 10.37 16.98 0.72
C ASP A 234 11.24 15.87 0.08
N LEU A 235 11.23 14.69 0.65
CA LEU A 235 12.02 13.55 0.15
C LEU A 235 11.30 12.92 -1.05
N VAL A 236 11.92 13.02 -2.21
CA VAL A 236 11.42 12.53 -3.51
C VAL A 236 11.91 11.12 -3.79
#